data_0bd2c8dbcf9c6325ee613f7b04d69bc1
#
_entry.id   0bd2c8dbcf9c6325ee613f7b04d69bc1
#
_cell.length_a   1.000
_cell.length_b   1.000
_cell.length_c   1.000
_cell.angle_alpha   90.00
_cell.angle_beta   90.00
_cell.angle_gamma   90.00
#
_symmetry.space_group_name_H-M   'P 1'
#
loop_
_entity.id
_entity.type
_entity.pdbx_description
1 polymer ?
#
loop_
_entity_poly.entity_id
_entity_poly.type
_entity_poly.pdbx_seq_one_letter_code
_entity_poly.pdbx_strand_id
1 'polypeptide(L)'
;GRIAGQFSKPRSSPVEVKDGKELPTYLGDNINGIEFNEKARKPDPKRLFKAYSQAASTLNLLRALSQGGFADLKKIHFWNLGFLNKSSEGKKFKEIEDKISDSLSFMEACGIHPDHNRRLRTVNFYTSHEALLLPFEQSMTRIDSTTGEHHDTSAHFVWIGDRTRQPDGGHVEFCRGIKNPIGIKCGPTLKDTELVKLCNILNPQNESGRITLISRFGADNVEKFLPKLIRSIKKEGLNVIWSCD
;
A
#
# COMPACT_ATOMS: atom_id res chain seq x y z
N GLY A 1 -4.09 0.17 5.73
CA GLY A 1 -4.02 -1.21 6.23
C GLY A 1 -3.66 -2.20 5.13
N ARG A 2 -3.25 -3.41 5.52
CA ARG A 2 -2.85 -4.49 4.61
C ARG A 2 -3.66 -5.74 4.90
N ILE A 3 -4.02 -6.48 3.85
CA ILE A 3 -4.79 -7.72 3.94
C ILE A 3 -3.91 -8.95 3.61
N ALA A 4 -4.48 -10.15 3.68
CA ALA A 4 -3.77 -11.43 3.55
C ALA A 4 -2.81 -11.55 2.35
N GLY A 5 -3.11 -10.95 1.21
CA GLY A 5 -2.22 -10.94 0.04
C GLY A 5 -0.83 -10.36 0.31
N GLN A 6 -0.70 -9.42 1.23
CA GLN A 6 0.58 -8.79 1.58
C GLN A 6 1.52 -9.71 2.39
N PHE A 7 1.03 -10.79 2.96
CA PHE A 7 1.88 -11.76 3.68
C PHE A 7 2.70 -12.64 2.74
N SER A 8 2.39 -12.66 1.46
CA SER A 8 3.25 -13.24 0.42
C SER A 8 4.49 -12.40 0.19
N LYS A 9 5.60 -13.07 -0.11
CA LYS A 9 6.90 -12.44 -0.32
C LYS A 9 7.45 -12.81 -1.70
N PRO A 10 7.67 -11.83 -2.60
CA PRO A 10 8.38 -12.11 -3.85
C PRO A 10 9.83 -12.49 -3.53
N ARG A 11 10.32 -13.54 -4.17
CA ARG A 11 11.69 -14.03 -3.97
C ARG A 11 12.45 -14.10 -5.29
N SER A 12 13.76 -13.86 -5.21
CA SER A 12 14.64 -13.90 -6.37
C SER A 12 15.08 -15.35 -6.69
N SER A 13 15.07 -16.25 -5.69
CA SER A 13 15.39 -17.67 -5.85
C SER A 13 14.22 -18.53 -5.36
N PRO A 14 13.89 -19.61 -6.06
CA PRO A 14 12.90 -20.58 -5.61
C PRO A 14 13.37 -21.43 -4.45
N VAL A 15 14.69 -21.45 -4.18
CA VAL A 15 15.31 -22.26 -3.14
C VAL A 15 16.22 -21.43 -2.24
N GLU A 16 16.37 -21.88 -1.00
CA GLU A 16 17.34 -21.39 0.00
C GLU A 16 18.27 -22.54 0.37
N VAL A 17 19.57 -22.23 0.49
CA VAL A 17 20.60 -23.19 0.92
C VAL A 17 21.13 -22.76 2.29
N LYS A 18 21.11 -23.67 3.26
CA LYS A 18 21.68 -23.48 4.60
C LYS A 18 22.36 -24.77 5.06
N ASP A 19 23.60 -24.66 5.52
CA ASP A 19 24.40 -25.78 6.02
C ASP A 19 24.46 -26.99 5.05
N GLY A 20 24.59 -26.68 3.73
CA GLY A 20 24.64 -27.69 2.66
C GLY A 20 23.30 -28.34 2.31
N LYS A 21 22.21 -28.00 3.01
CA LYS A 21 20.87 -28.47 2.69
C LYS A 21 20.12 -27.42 1.85
N GLU A 22 19.47 -27.90 0.76
CA GLU A 22 18.62 -27.07 -0.08
C GLU A 22 17.14 -27.34 0.22
N LEU A 23 16.36 -26.27 0.42
CA LEU A 23 14.90 -26.33 0.63
C LEU A 23 14.20 -25.23 -0.16
N PRO A 24 12.87 -25.40 -0.46
CA PRO A 24 12.07 -24.32 -1.01
C PRO A 24 12.18 -23.05 -0.19
N THR A 25 12.24 -21.90 -0.86
CA THR A 25 12.34 -20.60 -0.20
C THR A 25 11.09 -20.30 0.63
N TYR A 26 11.25 -19.46 1.67
CA TYR A 26 10.11 -18.93 2.42
C TYR A 26 9.37 -17.89 1.56
N LEU A 27 8.12 -18.19 1.22
CA LEU A 27 7.27 -17.38 0.33
C LEU A 27 6.28 -16.47 1.08
N GLY A 28 6.27 -16.54 2.40
CA GLY A 28 5.38 -15.76 3.27
C GLY A 28 4.45 -16.63 4.11
N ASP A 29 4.00 -16.11 5.23
CA ASP A 29 3.22 -16.86 6.22
C ASP A 29 1.89 -17.40 5.70
N ASN A 30 1.33 -16.81 4.68
CA ASN A 30 0.12 -17.28 4.00
C ASN A 30 0.38 -18.43 3.00
N ILE A 31 1.62 -18.79 2.76
CA ILE A 31 2.01 -19.89 1.84
C ILE A 31 2.71 -21.00 2.60
N ASN A 32 3.83 -20.70 3.28
CA ASN A 32 4.64 -21.70 3.97
C ASN A 32 5.27 -21.13 5.27
N GLY A 33 5.93 -21.98 6.06
CA GLY A 33 6.58 -21.59 7.31
C GLY A 33 7.97 -21.01 7.11
N ILE A 34 8.41 -20.16 8.05
CA ILE A 34 9.74 -19.54 8.01
C ILE A 34 10.86 -20.50 8.46
N GLU A 35 10.52 -21.52 9.23
CA GLU A 35 11.49 -22.48 9.74
C GLU A 35 12.17 -23.25 8.60
N PHE A 36 13.48 -23.45 8.69
CA PHE A 36 14.25 -24.10 7.66
C PHE A 36 14.20 -25.64 7.80
N ASN A 37 13.02 -26.21 7.52
CA ASN A 37 12.78 -27.66 7.48
C ASN A 37 11.71 -28.00 6.42
N GLU A 38 11.71 -29.24 5.95
CA GLU A 38 10.85 -29.70 4.85
C GLU A 38 9.36 -29.54 5.15
N LYS A 39 8.95 -29.82 6.40
CA LYS A 39 7.56 -29.70 6.82
C LYS A 39 7.07 -28.25 6.77
N ALA A 40 7.86 -27.31 7.29
CA ALA A 40 7.50 -25.89 7.31
C ALA A 40 7.53 -25.28 5.91
N ARG A 41 8.48 -25.67 5.07
CA ARG A 41 8.64 -25.13 3.71
C ARG A 41 7.64 -25.66 2.68
N LYS A 42 6.90 -26.73 3.02
CA LYS A 42 5.81 -27.22 2.17
C LYS A 42 4.65 -26.22 2.17
N PRO A 43 4.17 -25.77 0.99
CA PRO A 43 3.01 -24.90 0.89
C PRO A 43 1.75 -25.54 1.50
N ASP A 44 0.98 -24.76 2.24
CA ASP A 44 -0.27 -25.19 2.88
C ASP A 44 -1.39 -24.17 2.62
N PRO A 45 -2.42 -24.49 1.81
CA PRO A 45 -3.53 -23.59 1.52
C PRO A 45 -4.31 -23.11 2.76
N LYS A 46 -4.32 -23.89 3.84
CA LYS A 46 -4.98 -23.50 5.10
C LYS A 46 -4.37 -22.24 5.72
N ARG A 47 -3.10 -21.99 5.44
CA ARG A 47 -2.42 -20.76 5.89
C ARG A 47 -3.04 -19.51 5.30
N LEU A 48 -3.45 -19.54 4.04
CA LEU A 48 -4.12 -18.41 3.38
C LEU A 48 -5.47 -18.09 4.02
N PHE A 49 -6.29 -19.11 4.33
CA PHE A 49 -7.55 -18.92 5.05
C PHE A 49 -7.34 -18.30 6.44
N LYS A 50 -6.36 -18.79 7.19
CA LYS A 50 -6.02 -18.25 8.50
C LYS A 50 -5.56 -16.80 8.39
N ALA A 51 -4.67 -16.49 7.45
CA ALA A 51 -4.17 -15.14 7.20
C ALA A 51 -5.31 -14.18 6.81
N TYR A 52 -6.22 -14.62 5.94
CA TYR A 52 -7.40 -13.86 5.56
C TYR A 52 -8.30 -13.55 6.78
N SER A 53 -8.67 -14.56 7.55
CA SER A 53 -9.54 -14.38 8.73
C SER A 53 -8.93 -13.43 9.76
N GLN A 54 -7.63 -13.58 10.06
CA GLN A 54 -6.92 -12.69 10.99
C GLN A 54 -6.83 -11.26 10.45
N ALA A 55 -6.50 -11.10 9.16
CA ALA A 55 -6.43 -9.80 8.54
C ALA A 55 -7.79 -9.10 8.54
N ALA A 56 -8.85 -9.79 8.17
CA ALA A 56 -10.22 -9.25 8.16
C ALA A 56 -10.67 -8.80 9.54
N SER A 57 -10.44 -9.63 10.58
CA SER A 57 -10.77 -9.28 11.97
C SER A 57 -10.00 -8.05 12.45
N THR A 58 -8.69 -7.99 12.20
CA THR A 58 -7.84 -6.86 12.57
C THR A 58 -8.27 -5.58 11.85
N LEU A 59 -8.54 -5.64 10.55
CA LEU A 59 -8.96 -4.48 9.75
C LEU A 59 -10.35 -3.98 10.17
N ASN A 60 -11.27 -4.88 10.54
CA ASN A 60 -12.57 -4.50 11.08
C ASN A 60 -12.43 -3.78 12.43
N LEU A 61 -11.55 -4.26 13.31
CA LEU A 61 -11.25 -3.58 14.57
C LEU A 61 -10.68 -2.18 14.32
N LEU A 62 -9.69 -2.05 13.45
CA LEU A 62 -9.10 -0.75 13.09
C LEU A 62 -10.14 0.20 12.49
N ARG A 63 -11.04 -0.30 11.65
CA ARG A 63 -12.15 0.50 11.10
C ARG A 63 -13.10 0.96 12.21
N ALA A 64 -13.45 0.07 13.13
CA ALA A 64 -14.30 0.42 14.28
C ALA A 64 -13.65 1.51 15.14
N LEU A 65 -12.35 1.40 15.44
CA LEU A 65 -11.61 2.41 16.18
C LEU A 65 -11.52 3.75 15.43
N SER A 66 -11.22 3.72 14.13
CA SER A 66 -11.10 4.93 13.30
C SER A 66 -12.43 5.69 13.15
N GLN A 67 -13.56 4.99 13.24
CA GLN A 67 -14.92 5.57 13.16
C GLN A 67 -15.54 5.83 14.54
N GLY A 68 -15.06 5.15 15.58
CA GLY A 68 -15.59 5.21 16.95
C GLY A 68 -15.07 6.35 17.82
N GLY A 69 -14.32 7.30 17.24
CA GLY A 69 -13.78 8.45 17.98
C GLY A 69 -12.43 8.20 18.65
N PHE A 70 -11.78 7.06 18.38
CA PHE A 70 -10.40 6.83 18.83
C PHE A 70 -9.40 7.69 18.03
N ALA A 71 -9.75 8.07 16.80
CA ALA A 71 -8.99 8.98 15.93
C ALA A 71 -9.33 10.46 16.15
N ASP A 72 -9.75 10.85 17.34
CA ASP A 72 -10.00 12.23 17.75
C ASP A 72 -8.72 13.07 17.63
N LEU A 73 -8.79 14.20 16.91
CA LEU A 73 -7.63 15.06 16.64
C LEU A 73 -6.95 15.55 17.91
N LYS A 74 -7.70 15.87 18.97
CA LYS A 74 -7.12 16.26 20.26
C LYS A 74 -6.34 15.13 20.91
N LYS A 75 -6.87 13.90 20.88
CA LYS A 75 -6.18 12.72 21.44
C LYS A 75 -4.90 12.41 20.69
N ILE A 76 -4.94 12.45 19.35
CA ILE A 76 -3.78 12.20 18.49
C ILE A 76 -2.71 13.28 18.73
N HIS A 77 -3.11 14.55 18.80
CA HIS A 77 -2.23 15.64 19.12
C HIS A 77 -1.54 15.45 20.47
N PHE A 78 -2.28 15.06 21.50
CA PHE A 78 -1.75 14.79 22.84
C PHE A 78 -0.74 13.63 22.87
N TRP A 79 -0.93 12.59 22.05
CA TRP A 79 0.03 11.50 21.94
C TRP A 79 1.33 11.92 21.26
N ASN A 80 1.26 12.77 20.26
CA ASN A 80 2.42 13.31 19.55
C ASN A 80 3.30 14.19 20.43
N LEU A 81 2.71 14.94 21.37
CA LEU A 81 3.44 15.75 22.37
C LEU A 81 4.48 14.93 23.15
N GLY A 82 4.09 13.75 23.59
CA GLY A 82 4.98 12.84 24.33
C GLY A 82 6.18 12.35 23.54
N PHE A 83 6.07 12.27 22.22
CA PHE A 83 7.16 11.89 21.33
C PHE A 83 8.12 13.06 21.04
N LEU A 84 7.59 14.24 20.75
CA LEU A 84 8.38 15.42 20.39
C LEU A 84 9.30 15.86 21.52
N ASN A 85 8.85 15.74 22.77
CA ASN A 85 9.63 16.13 23.94
C ASN A 85 10.84 15.22 24.24
N LYS A 86 10.90 14.02 23.64
CA LYS A 86 11.97 13.02 23.84
C LYS A 86 13.06 13.06 22.77
N SER A 87 12.90 13.85 21.72
CA SER A 87 13.79 13.87 20.57
C SER A 87 14.44 15.24 20.40
N SER A 88 15.75 15.25 20.06
CA SER A 88 16.45 16.49 19.66
C SER A 88 15.81 17.16 18.44
N GLU A 89 15.28 16.38 17.54
CA GLU A 89 14.57 16.85 16.36
C GLU A 89 13.16 17.40 16.69
N GLY A 90 12.60 16.98 17.81
CA GLY A 90 11.28 17.44 18.27
C GLY A 90 11.19 18.95 18.45
N LYS A 91 12.30 19.60 18.82
CA LYS A 91 12.36 21.07 18.96
C LYS A 91 12.06 21.80 17.65
N LYS A 92 12.45 21.23 16.50
CA LYS A 92 12.19 21.81 15.17
C LYS A 92 10.70 21.80 14.82
N PHE A 93 9.95 20.86 15.37
CA PHE A 93 8.53 20.70 15.12
C PHE A 93 7.64 21.40 16.15
N LYS A 94 8.24 21.93 17.22
CA LYS A 94 7.48 22.54 18.30
C LYS A 94 6.64 23.72 17.84
N GLU A 95 7.16 24.57 16.96
CA GLU A 95 6.40 25.70 16.41
C GLU A 95 5.18 25.28 15.61
N ILE A 96 5.29 24.15 14.88
CA ILE A 96 4.15 23.59 14.12
C ILE A 96 3.11 23.05 15.10
N GLU A 97 3.56 22.39 16.14
CA GLU A 97 2.73 21.80 17.17
C GLU A 97 1.98 22.87 17.97
N ASP A 98 2.65 23.94 18.38
CA ASP A 98 2.03 25.08 19.05
C ASP A 98 0.92 25.69 18.18
N LYS A 99 1.16 25.87 16.87
CA LYS A 99 0.14 26.37 15.93
C LYS A 99 -1.07 25.42 15.80
N ILE A 100 -0.85 24.10 15.82
CA ILE A 100 -1.94 23.11 15.80
C ILE A 100 -2.75 23.22 17.10
N SER A 101 -2.08 23.32 18.25
CA SER A 101 -2.71 23.47 19.55
C SER A 101 -3.59 24.72 19.62
N ASP A 102 -3.05 25.87 19.20
CA ASP A 102 -3.78 27.15 19.14
C ASP A 102 -4.99 27.03 18.20
N SER A 103 -4.83 26.39 17.04
CA SER A 103 -5.91 26.20 16.08
C SER A 103 -7.03 25.34 16.65
N LEU A 104 -6.71 24.25 17.33
CA LEU A 104 -7.69 23.37 17.98
C LEU A 104 -8.41 24.10 19.12
N SER A 105 -7.70 24.90 19.90
CA SER A 105 -8.27 25.73 20.99
C SER A 105 -9.20 26.80 20.43
N PHE A 106 -8.82 27.44 19.34
CA PHE A 106 -9.66 28.41 18.65
C PHE A 106 -10.95 27.80 18.11
N MET A 107 -10.83 26.63 17.43
CA MET A 107 -12.00 25.89 16.94
C MET A 107 -12.98 25.58 18.07
N GLU A 108 -12.47 25.15 19.22
CA GLU A 108 -13.27 24.84 20.40
C GLU A 108 -13.99 26.09 20.96
N ALA A 109 -13.26 27.22 21.05
CA ALA A 109 -13.83 28.48 21.44
C ALA A 109 -14.96 28.97 20.50
N CYS A 110 -14.88 28.60 19.22
CA CYS A 110 -15.94 28.83 18.21
C CYS A 110 -17.08 27.79 18.26
N GLY A 111 -17.11 26.90 19.25
CA GLY A 111 -18.14 25.88 19.39
C GLY A 111 -17.98 24.67 18.46
N ILE A 112 -16.82 24.50 17.82
CA ILE A 112 -16.53 23.36 16.95
C ILE A 112 -15.89 22.25 17.80
N HIS A 113 -16.71 21.37 18.37
CA HIS A 113 -16.28 20.27 19.20
C HIS A 113 -16.31 18.93 18.47
N PRO A 114 -15.40 17.97 18.78
CA PRO A 114 -15.43 16.62 18.25
C PRO A 114 -16.76 15.89 18.51
N ASP A 115 -17.42 16.18 19.63
CA ASP A 115 -18.71 15.54 19.99
C ASP A 115 -19.85 15.90 19.03
N HIS A 116 -19.81 17.10 18.47
CA HIS A 116 -20.83 17.58 17.53
C HIS A 116 -20.36 17.54 16.07
N ASN A 117 -19.06 17.33 15.82
CA ASN A 117 -18.49 17.27 14.49
C ASN A 117 -17.73 15.95 14.27
N ARG A 118 -18.41 14.99 13.63
CA ARG A 118 -17.84 13.67 13.34
C ARG A 118 -16.50 13.74 12.58
N ARG A 119 -16.29 14.75 11.74
CA ARG A 119 -15.05 14.91 10.96
C ARG A 119 -13.81 15.12 11.81
N LEU A 120 -13.96 15.60 13.03
CA LEU A 120 -12.83 15.84 13.95
C LEU A 120 -12.42 14.59 14.74
N ARG A 121 -13.25 13.55 14.75
CA ARG A 121 -13.02 12.32 15.54
C ARG A 121 -13.01 11.02 14.72
N THR A 122 -13.17 11.12 13.41
CA THR A 122 -13.14 9.96 12.51
C THR A 122 -12.11 10.14 11.42
N VAL A 123 -11.51 9.03 11.00
CA VAL A 123 -10.56 8.97 9.90
C VAL A 123 -11.05 7.94 8.90
N ASN A 124 -10.94 8.26 7.62
CA ASN A 124 -11.16 7.28 6.57
C ASN A 124 -10.07 6.21 6.61
N PHE A 125 -10.48 4.96 6.57
CA PHE A 125 -9.59 3.82 6.63
C PHE A 125 -9.61 3.06 5.31
N TYR A 126 -8.45 3.01 4.66
CA TYR A 126 -8.26 2.33 3.38
C TYR A 126 -7.26 1.19 3.51
N THR A 127 -7.42 0.18 2.68
CA THR A 127 -6.52 -0.96 2.60
C THR A 127 -5.76 -0.97 1.29
N SER A 128 -4.52 -1.46 1.33
CA SER A 128 -3.67 -1.60 0.15
C SER A 128 -2.71 -2.77 0.31
N HIS A 129 -2.39 -3.45 -0.79
CA HIS A 129 -1.33 -4.46 -0.81
C HIS A 129 -0.80 -4.70 -2.24
N GLU A 130 0.31 -5.43 -2.35
CA GLU A 130 0.81 -5.94 -3.62
C GLU A 130 -0.10 -7.06 -4.13
N ALA A 131 -0.61 -6.92 -5.36
CA ALA A 131 -1.38 -7.96 -6.03
C ALA A 131 -0.44 -9.09 -6.52
N LEU A 132 0.20 -9.80 -5.59
CA LEU A 132 1.22 -10.81 -5.91
C LEU A 132 0.64 -12.17 -6.23
N LEU A 133 -0.38 -12.60 -5.46
CA LEU A 133 -1.02 -13.90 -5.62
C LEU A 133 -2.26 -13.78 -6.50
N LEU A 134 -2.12 -13.83 -7.80
CA LEU A 134 -3.23 -13.65 -8.75
C LEU A 134 -4.43 -14.58 -8.48
N PRO A 135 -4.29 -15.85 -8.10
CA PRO A 135 -5.46 -16.68 -7.74
C PRO A 135 -6.24 -16.16 -6.53
N PHE A 136 -5.55 -15.52 -5.56
CA PHE A 136 -6.22 -14.87 -4.43
C PHE A 136 -6.95 -13.60 -4.88
N GLU A 137 -6.31 -12.73 -5.64
CA GLU A 137 -6.92 -11.50 -6.15
C GLU A 137 -8.12 -11.81 -7.07
N GLN A 138 -7.99 -12.79 -7.93
CA GLN A 138 -9.08 -13.26 -8.78
C GLN A 138 -10.27 -13.77 -7.96
N SER A 139 -10.00 -14.54 -6.90
CA SER A 139 -11.06 -15.05 -6.01
C SER A 139 -11.79 -13.95 -5.24
N MET A 140 -11.15 -12.80 -5.05
CA MET A 140 -11.70 -11.63 -4.38
C MET A 140 -12.34 -10.63 -5.36
N THR A 141 -12.14 -10.78 -6.66
CA THR A 141 -12.70 -9.87 -7.66
C THR A 141 -14.21 -10.07 -7.80
N ARG A 142 -14.95 -8.97 -7.86
CA ARG A 142 -16.42 -8.91 -8.01
C ARG A 142 -16.80 -7.94 -9.11
N ILE A 143 -17.97 -8.21 -9.69
CA ILE A 143 -18.60 -7.29 -10.64
C ILE A 143 -19.49 -6.33 -9.83
N ASP A 144 -19.31 -5.04 -10.04
CA ASP A 144 -20.25 -4.03 -9.55
C ASP A 144 -21.57 -4.16 -10.33
N SER A 145 -22.65 -4.45 -9.63
CA SER A 145 -23.96 -4.65 -10.24
C SER A 145 -24.55 -3.38 -10.89
N THR A 146 -24.03 -2.21 -10.56
CA THR A 146 -24.52 -0.93 -11.09
C THR A 146 -23.76 -0.49 -12.34
N THR A 147 -22.47 -0.76 -12.41
CA THR A 147 -21.59 -0.33 -13.52
C THR A 147 -21.18 -1.45 -14.45
N GLY A 148 -21.28 -2.73 -14.02
CA GLY A 148 -20.76 -3.88 -14.74
C GLY A 148 -19.24 -4.02 -14.69
N GLU A 149 -18.55 -3.15 -13.96
CA GLU A 149 -17.10 -3.11 -13.87
C GLU A 149 -16.56 -4.09 -12.82
N HIS A 150 -15.35 -4.60 -13.07
CA HIS A 150 -14.69 -5.52 -12.13
C HIS A 150 -13.89 -4.76 -11.09
N HIS A 151 -14.10 -5.08 -9.83
CA HIS A 151 -13.33 -4.54 -8.70
C HIS A 151 -12.69 -5.68 -7.92
N ASP A 152 -11.40 -5.58 -7.68
CA ASP A 152 -10.72 -6.43 -6.72
C ASP A 152 -11.07 -5.96 -5.31
N THR A 153 -11.89 -6.74 -4.60
CA THR A 153 -12.34 -6.41 -3.25
C THR A 153 -11.37 -6.85 -2.15
N SER A 154 -10.20 -7.35 -2.55
CA SER A 154 -9.12 -7.66 -1.61
C SER A 154 -8.56 -6.39 -0.94
N ALA A 155 -8.54 -5.26 -1.65
CA ALA A 155 -8.15 -3.96 -1.12
C ALA A 155 -8.75 -2.80 -1.93
N HIS A 156 -8.73 -1.59 -1.36
CA HIS A 156 -9.12 -0.37 -2.08
C HIS A 156 -8.09 0.00 -3.15
N PHE A 157 -6.81 -0.26 -2.89
CA PHE A 157 -5.69 0.05 -3.75
C PHE A 157 -4.76 -1.15 -3.83
N VAL A 158 -4.40 -1.57 -5.04
CA VAL A 158 -3.45 -2.67 -5.27
C VAL A 158 -2.27 -2.16 -6.08
N TRP A 159 -1.08 -2.76 -5.88
CA TRP A 159 0.06 -2.40 -6.70
C TRP A 159 0.75 -3.60 -7.33
N ILE A 160 1.38 -3.33 -8.46
CA ILE A 160 2.25 -4.26 -9.17
C ILE A 160 3.65 -4.10 -8.62
N GLY A 161 4.26 -5.21 -8.22
CA GLY A 161 5.63 -5.24 -7.70
C GLY A 161 6.68 -4.99 -8.79
N ASP A 162 7.88 -4.59 -8.37
CA ASP A 162 9.00 -4.33 -9.28
C ASP A 162 9.42 -5.57 -10.11
N ARG A 163 9.16 -6.77 -9.59
CA ARG A 163 9.49 -8.05 -10.25
C ARG A 163 8.37 -8.59 -11.16
N THR A 164 7.17 -8.02 -11.08
CA THR A 164 5.96 -8.53 -11.74
C THR A 164 5.33 -7.52 -12.70
N ARG A 165 6.05 -6.46 -13.05
CA ARG A 165 5.56 -5.35 -13.87
C ARG A 165 5.82 -5.47 -15.38
N GLN A 166 6.17 -6.68 -15.87
CA GLN A 166 6.37 -6.90 -17.30
C GLN A 166 5.10 -6.53 -18.06
N PRO A 167 5.18 -5.67 -19.10
CA PRO A 167 4.00 -5.17 -19.82
C PRO A 167 3.08 -6.24 -20.41
N ASP A 168 3.62 -7.42 -20.70
CA ASP A 168 2.94 -8.62 -21.21
C ASP A 168 2.69 -9.68 -20.11
N GLY A 169 2.98 -9.35 -18.86
CA GLY A 169 2.86 -10.26 -17.71
C GLY A 169 1.44 -10.35 -17.15
N GLY A 170 1.12 -11.49 -16.53
CA GLY A 170 -0.21 -11.75 -15.95
C GLY A 170 -0.65 -10.74 -14.88
N HIS A 171 0.29 -10.15 -14.12
CA HIS A 171 -0.03 -9.12 -13.12
C HIS A 171 -0.49 -7.80 -13.76
N VAL A 172 0.13 -7.40 -14.85
CA VAL A 172 -0.29 -6.21 -15.63
C VAL A 172 -1.64 -6.45 -16.27
N GLU A 173 -1.85 -7.64 -16.87
CA GLU A 173 -3.12 -8.01 -17.47
C GLU A 173 -4.27 -8.07 -16.46
N PHE A 174 -4.04 -8.65 -15.28
CA PHE A 174 -5.01 -8.64 -14.19
C PHE A 174 -5.39 -7.21 -13.78
N CYS A 175 -4.39 -6.36 -13.52
CA CYS A 175 -4.61 -4.98 -13.12
C CYS A 175 -5.28 -4.14 -14.21
N ARG A 176 -5.06 -4.45 -15.49
CA ARG A 176 -5.77 -3.82 -16.62
C ARG A 176 -7.27 -4.10 -16.57
N GLY A 177 -7.67 -5.28 -16.09
CA GLY A 177 -9.05 -5.75 -16.05
C GLY A 177 -9.88 -5.26 -14.86
N ILE A 178 -9.28 -4.63 -13.85
CA ILE A 178 -9.98 -4.14 -12.65
C ILE A 178 -10.05 -2.61 -12.63
N LYS A 179 -11.00 -2.05 -11.89
CA LYS A 179 -11.23 -0.59 -11.76
C LYS A 179 -10.61 0.06 -10.53
N ASN A 180 -9.98 -0.71 -9.67
CA ASN A 180 -9.25 -0.17 -8.52
C ASN A 180 -8.16 0.83 -8.95
N PRO A 181 -7.87 1.86 -8.16
CA PRO A 181 -6.62 2.60 -8.31
C PRO A 181 -5.43 1.66 -8.21
N ILE A 182 -4.41 1.84 -9.07
CA ILE A 182 -3.29 0.91 -9.23
C ILE A 182 -1.97 1.61 -8.95
N GLY A 183 -1.12 0.96 -8.16
CA GLY A 183 0.27 1.34 -7.98
C GLY A 183 1.22 0.56 -8.90
N ILE A 184 2.32 1.18 -9.30
CA ILE A 184 3.42 0.53 -10.02
C ILE A 184 4.71 0.82 -9.25
N LYS A 185 5.40 -0.23 -8.78
CA LYS A 185 6.72 -0.09 -8.16
C LYS A 185 7.76 0.24 -9.24
N CYS A 186 8.46 1.35 -9.04
CA CYS A 186 9.46 1.88 -9.94
C CYS A 186 10.86 1.74 -9.31
N GLY A 187 11.54 0.65 -9.61
CA GLY A 187 12.91 0.39 -9.16
C GLY A 187 13.98 0.79 -10.20
N PRO A 188 15.27 0.63 -9.87
CA PRO A 188 16.39 1.06 -10.72
C PRO A 188 16.48 0.43 -12.11
N THR A 189 15.82 -0.72 -12.30
CA THR A 189 15.82 -1.45 -13.58
C THR A 189 14.73 -0.97 -14.54
N LEU A 190 13.80 -0.12 -14.08
CA LEU A 190 12.69 0.36 -14.90
C LEU A 190 13.18 1.38 -15.92
N LYS A 191 12.94 1.08 -17.20
CA LYS A 191 13.19 2.03 -18.29
C LYS A 191 12.01 2.99 -18.44
N ASP A 192 12.30 4.23 -18.82
CA ASP A 192 11.28 5.25 -19.06
C ASP A 192 10.27 4.86 -20.15
N THR A 193 10.75 4.24 -21.23
CA THR A 193 9.87 3.72 -22.30
C THR A 193 8.93 2.61 -21.83
N GLU A 194 9.42 1.72 -20.95
CA GLU A 194 8.62 0.68 -20.33
C GLU A 194 7.55 1.29 -19.38
N LEU A 195 7.93 2.30 -18.59
CA LEU A 195 7.00 3.00 -17.70
C LEU A 195 5.85 3.65 -18.48
N VAL A 196 6.15 4.36 -19.57
CA VAL A 196 5.14 4.97 -20.44
C VAL A 196 4.21 3.89 -21.02
N LYS A 197 4.76 2.76 -21.49
CA LYS A 197 3.98 1.63 -21.98
C LYS A 197 3.04 1.07 -20.91
N LEU A 198 3.53 0.88 -19.67
CA LEU A 198 2.72 0.41 -18.54
C LEU A 198 1.57 1.37 -18.23
N CYS A 199 1.84 2.68 -18.17
CA CYS A 199 0.80 3.68 -17.94
C CYS A 199 -0.29 3.62 -19.03
N ASN A 200 0.08 3.49 -20.30
CA ASN A 200 -0.88 3.40 -21.41
C ASN A 200 -1.70 2.11 -21.39
N ILE A 201 -1.12 0.97 -20.95
CA ILE A 201 -1.85 -0.29 -20.79
C ILE A 201 -2.86 -0.21 -19.64
N LEU A 202 -2.44 0.34 -18.49
CA LEU A 202 -3.23 0.33 -17.26
C LEU A 202 -4.21 1.50 -17.13
N ASN A 203 -3.98 2.57 -17.90
CA ASN A 203 -4.82 3.78 -17.91
C ASN A 203 -4.92 4.38 -19.32
N PRO A 204 -5.51 3.67 -20.28
CA PRO A 204 -5.57 4.12 -21.68
C PRO A 204 -6.37 5.42 -21.87
N GLN A 205 -7.28 5.75 -20.96
CA GLN A 205 -8.07 6.99 -20.97
C GLN A 205 -7.39 8.15 -20.25
N ASN A 206 -6.18 7.93 -19.72
CA ASN A 206 -5.42 8.91 -18.96
C ASN A 206 -6.22 9.54 -17.80
N GLU A 207 -7.00 8.72 -17.12
CA GLU A 207 -7.88 9.08 -16.02
C GLU A 207 -7.07 9.54 -14.80
N SER A 208 -7.43 10.68 -14.22
CA SER A 208 -6.78 11.20 -13.02
C SER A 208 -7.05 10.32 -11.81
N GLY A 209 -6.01 10.06 -11.00
CA GLY A 209 -6.12 9.23 -9.79
C GLY A 209 -6.03 7.72 -10.03
N ARG A 210 -6.00 7.26 -11.29
CA ARG A 210 -5.94 5.85 -11.63
C ARG A 210 -4.58 5.22 -11.33
N ILE A 211 -3.47 5.91 -11.65
CA ILE A 211 -2.11 5.38 -11.54
C ILE A 211 -1.32 6.11 -10.47
N THR A 212 -0.69 5.35 -9.58
CA THR A 212 0.31 5.84 -8.62
C THR A 212 1.66 5.19 -8.92
N LEU A 213 2.66 5.99 -9.22
CA LEU A 213 4.04 5.54 -9.42
C LEU A 213 4.77 5.56 -8.08
N ILE A 214 5.19 4.41 -7.60
CA ILE A 214 5.80 4.24 -6.27
C ILE A 214 7.31 4.09 -6.46
N SER A 215 8.06 5.18 -6.27
CA SER A 215 9.50 5.21 -6.44
C SER A 215 10.21 4.41 -5.35
N ARG A 216 11.09 3.48 -5.76
CA ARG A 216 11.84 2.58 -4.89
C ARG A 216 13.30 2.50 -5.34
N PHE A 217 14.06 3.56 -5.11
CA PHE A 217 15.47 3.65 -5.53
C PHE A 217 16.44 3.61 -4.35
N GLY A 218 15.99 3.92 -3.16
CA GLY A 218 16.83 4.24 -2.01
C GLY A 218 17.41 5.64 -2.09
N ALA A 219 17.89 6.17 -0.96
CA ALA A 219 18.38 7.54 -0.83
C ALA A 219 19.53 7.84 -1.83
N ASP A 220 20.46 6.91 -1.97
CA ASP A 220 21.68 7.11 -2.80
C ASP A 220 21.42 7.11 -4.31
N ASN A 221 20.29 6.59 -4.75
CA ASN A 221 20.02 6.40 -6.18
C ASN A 221 18.83 7.20 -6.70
N VAL A 222 18.01 7.79 -5.83
CA VAL A 222 16.79 8.49 -6.23
C VAL A 222 17.08 9.65 -7.17
N GLU A 223 18.09 10.44 -6.91
CA GLU A 223 18.49 11.57 -7.75
C GLU A 223 18.98 11.14 -9.14
N LYS A 224 19.53 9.94 -9.25
CA LYS A 224 20.04 9.40 -10.52
C LYS A 224 18.90 8.88 -11.42
N PHE A 225 17.91 8.18 -10.86
CA PHE A 225 16.92 7.46 -11.67
C PHE A 225 15.58 8.18 -11.77
N LEU A 226 15.06 8.77 -10.69
CA LEU A 226 13.72 9.35 -10.65
C LEU A 226 13.52 10.52 -11.64
N PRO A 227 14.46 11.48 -11.81
CA PRO A 227 14.23 12.63 -12.69
C PRO A 227 13.96 12.26 -14.15
N LYS A 228 14.58 11.18 -14.65
CA LYS A 228 14.36 10.71 -16.01
C LYS A 228 12.93 10.21 -16.19
N LEU A 229 12.42 9.41 -15.25
CA LEU A 229 11.06 8.90 -15.29
C LEU A 229 10.02 10.03 -15.21
N ILE A 230 10.25 11.02 -14.34
CA ILE A 230 9.37 12.19 -14.22
C ILE A 230 9.30 12.95 -15.55
N ARG A 231 10.46 13.20 -16.18
CA ARG A 231 10.51 13.92 -17.49
C ARG A 231 9.74 13.17 -18.57
N SER A 232 9.87 11.84 -18.65
CA SER A 232 9.19 11.02 -19.63
C SER A 232 7.67 11.04 -19.42
N ILE A 233 7.20 10.90 -18.20
CA ILE A 233 5.76 10.99 -17.86
C ILE A 233 5.19 12.38 -18.20
N LYS A 234 5.92 13.45 -17.87
CA LYS A 234 5.51 14.82 -18.20
C LYS A 234 5.47 15.06 -19.72
N LYS A 235 6.47 14.56 -20.45
CA LYS A 235 6.53 14.70 -21.93
C LYS A 235 5.34 14.05 -22.61
N GLU A 236 4.91 12.89 -22.13
CA GLU A 236 3.75 12.17 -22.68
C GLU A 236 2.39 12.67 -22.12
N GLY A 237 2.37 13.67 -21.23
CA GLY A 237 1.15 14.23 -20.65
C GLY A 237 0.33 13.25 -19.82
N LEU A 238 0.99 12.25 -19.19
CA LEU A 238 0.31 11.21 -18.43
C LEU A 238 -0.07 11.67 -17.03
N ASN A 239 -1.32 11.45 -16.65
CA ASN A 239 -1.85 11.73 -15.32
C ASN A 239 -1.45 10.63 -14.33
N VAL A 240 -0.52 10.94 -13.44
CA VAL A 240 -0.05 10.01 -12.40
C VAL A 240 0.15 10.71 -11.07
N ILE A 241 0.05 9.93 -10.00
CA ILE A 241 0.44 10.33 -8.65
C ILE A 241 1.83 9.76 -8.37
N TRP A 242 2.72 10.55 -7.80
CA TRP A 242 4.02 10.08 -7.34
C TRP A 242 4.00 9.81 -5.84
N SER A 243 4.56 8.66 -5.44
CA SER A 243 4.75 8.25 -4.05
C SER A 243 6.15 7.72 -3.85
N CYS A 244 6.66 7.80 -2.63
CA CYS A 244 7.96 7.26 -2.24
C CYS A 244 7.78 6.03 -1.33
N ASP A 245 8.61 4.98 -1.56
CA ASP A 245 8.68 3.76 -0.75
C ASP A 245 9.93 3.79 0.14
#